data_534963cc5ab24735de9bb0dcae5a960f
#
_entry.id   534963cc5ab24735de9bb0dcae5a960f
#
_cell.length_a   1.000
_cell.length_b   1.000
_cell.length_c   1.000
_cell.angle_alpha   90.00
_cell.angle_beta   90.00
_cell.angle_gamma   90.00
#
_symmetry.space_group_name_H-M   'P 1'
#
loop_
_entity.id
_entity.type
_entity.pdbx_description
1 polymer ?
#
loop_
_entity_poly.entity_id
_entity_poly.type
_entity_poly.pdbx_seq_one_letter_code
_entity_poly.pdbx_strand_id
1 'polypeptide(L)'
;MLNRYLIIINSKTLIAIGISIFVLFISEKYTIDYEIDLTLISIAIIFPLVFCIRSAFRRREKALEHLSQFRSNLRTIEHYVKMSKLTDDKLNDLSRLLIKLESDFLKELSKPKIDLKKIDFNTEEVFRFLKTNEEEISGGIRQKAI
;
A
#
# COMPACT_ATOMS: atom_id res chain seq x y z
N MET A 1 3.19 -22.54 -2.96
CA MET A 1 3.96 -21.51 -3.68
C MET A 1 3.82 -21.57 -5.21
N LEU A 2 3.54 -22.70 -5.82
CA LEU A 2 3.40 -22.86 -7.29
C LEU A 2 2.24 -22.04 -7.91
N ASN A 3 1.12 -21.85 -7.21
CA ASN A 3 -0.06 -21.16 -7.76
C ASN A 3 0.11 -19.65 -8.00
N ARG A 4 1.14 -19.01 -7.46
CA ARG A 4 1.41 -17.58 -7.72
C ARG A 4 2.12 -17.33 -9.05
N TYR A 5 2.85 -18.31 -9.56
CA TYR A 5 3.55 -18.18 -10.86
C TYR A 5 2.62 -18.47 -12.05
N LEU A 6 1.57 -19.26 -11.86
CA LEU A 6 0.59 -19.57 -12.91
C LEU A 6 -0.32 -18.37 -13.26
N ILE A 7 -0.41 -17.35 -12.39
CA ILE A 7 -1.19 -16.13 -12.69
C ILE A 7 -0.51 -15.28 -13.79
N ILE A 8 0.79 -15.45 -14.01
CA ILE A 8 1.55 -14.73 -15.05
C ILE A 8 1.31 -15.34 -16.43
N ILE A 9 0.96 -16.63 -16.51
CA ILE A 9 0.64 -17.31 -17.77
C ILE A 9 -0.83 -17.05 -18.10
N ASN A 10 -1.11 -15.86 -18.59
CA ASN A 10 -2.41 -15.51 -19.12
C ASN A 10 -2.49 -15.94 -20.59
N SER A 11 -3.71 -16.20 -21.10
CA SER A 11 -3.99 -16.49 -22.51
C SER A 11 -3.27 -15.53 -23.47
N LYS A 12 -3.15 -14.26 -23.10
CA LYS A 12 -2.41 -13.24 -23.85
C LYS A 12 -0.91 -13.52 -23.95
N THR A 13 -0.30 -14.06 -22.90
CA THR A 13 1.12 -14.43 -22.88
C THR A 13 1.38 -15.64 -23.80
N LEU A 14 0.48 -16.62 -23.81
CA LEU A 14 0.56 -17.76 -24.72
C LEU A 14 0.44 -17.33 -26.19
N ILE A 15 -0.46 -16.42 -26.50
CA ILE A 15 -0.61 -15.86 -27.85
C ILE A 15 0.65 -15.12 -28.27
N ALA A 16 1.22 -14.30 -27.38
CA ALA A 16 2.45 -13.57 -27.68
C ALA A 16 3.63 -14.51 -27.95
N ILE A 17 3.79 -15.58 -27.17
CA ILE A 17 4.81 -16.61 -27.39
C ILE A 17 4.59 -17.32 -28.74
N GLY A 18 3.34 -17.69 -29.04
CA GLY A 18 2.98 -18.33 -30.31
C GLY A 18 3.31 -17.44 -31.50
N ILE A 19 2.98 -16.16 -31.46
CA ILE A 19 3.31 -15.19 -32.52
C ILE A 19 4.84 -15.07 -32.67
N SER A 20 5.59 -14.99 -31.58
CA SER A 20 7.06 -14.89 -31.61
C SER A 20 7.71 -16.09 -32.29
N ILE A 21 7.27 -17.29 -31.95
CA ILE A 21 7.76 -18.54 -32.59
C ILE A 21 7.40 -18.57 -34.09
N PHE A 22 6.18 -18.15 -34.44
CA PHE A 22 5.72 -18.11 -35.81
C PHE A 22 6.53 -17.12 -36.66
N VAL A 23 6.85 -15.93 -36.12
CA VAL A 23 7.68 -14.95 -36.80
C VAL A 23 9.10 -15.47 -37.01
N LEU A 24 9.71 -16.15 -36.01
CA LEU A 24 11.00 -16.78 -36.19
C LEU A 24 11.02 -17.82 -37.29
N PHE A 25 10.00 -18.68 -37.35
CA PHE A 25 9.88 -19.71 -38.39
C PHE A 25 9.75 -19.12 -39.79
N ILE A 26 8.97 -18.02 -39.94
CA ILE A 26 8.84 -17.32 -41.22
C ILE A 26 10.16 -16.66 -41.63
N SER A 27 10.84 -16.01 -40.69
CA SER A 27 12.12 -15.35 -40.94
C SER A 27 13.18 -16.32 -41.42
N GLU A 28 13.26 -17.50 -40.82
CA GLU A 28 14.20 -18.56 -41.23
C GLU A 28 13.87 -19.11 -42.60
N LYS A 29 12.60 -19.34 -42.90
CA LYS A 29 12.15 -19.93 -44.19
C LYS A 29 12.35 -19.00 -45.39
N TYR A 30 12.21 -17.68 -45.18
CA TYR A 30 12.27 -16.71 -46.26
C TYR A 30 13.59 -15.97 -46.37
N THR A 31 14.63 -16.36 -45.59
CA THR A 31 15.99 -15.75 -45.58
C THR A 31 15.90 -14.20 -45.59
N ILE A 32 15.06 -13.67 -44.72
CA ILE A 32 14.83 -12.23 -44.65
C ILE A 32 16.03 -11.62 -43.88
N ASP A 33 17.05 -11.17 -44.61
CA ASP A 33 18.14 -10.41 -44.03
C ASP A 33 17.63 -9.01 -43.67
N TYR A 34 17.27 -8.85 -42.44
CA TYR A 34 16.99 -7.54 -41.88
C TYR A 34 18.29 -7.00 -41.28
N GLU A 35 18.86 -5.97 -41.90
CA GLU A 35 19.78 -5.07 -41.20
C GLU A 35 19.00 -4.27 -40.14
N ILE A 36 18.48 -4.97 -39.14
CA ILE A 36 17.77 -4.31 -38.06
C ILE A 36 18.82 -3.88 -37.05
N ASP A 37 18.88 -2.59 -36.81
CA ASP A 37 19.71 -2.05 -35.70
C ASP A 37 19.19 -2.61 -34.37
N LEU A 38 19.91 -3.62 -33.86
CA LEU A 38 19.59 -4.28 -32.59
C LEU A 38 19.53 -3.28 -31.42
N THR A 39 20.19 -2.13 -31.57
CA THR A 39 20.18 -1.05 -30.59
C THR A 39 18.78 -0.44 -30.50
N LEU A 40 18.13 -0.17 -31.61
CA LEU A 40 16.77 0.37 -31.65
C LEU A 40 15.76 -0.59 -31.07
N ILE A 41 15.87 -1.89 -31.37
CA ILE A 41 15.00 -2.91 -30.79
C ILE A 41 15.22 -3.01 -29.27
N SER A 42 16.48 -3.04 -28.82
CA SER A 42 16.82 -3.08 -27.41
C SER A 42 16.23 -1.89 -26.66
N ILE A 43 16.35 -0.68 -27.22
CA ILE A 43 15.75 0.51 -26.65
C ILE A 43 14.22 0.39 -26.59
N ALA A 44 13.59 -0.04 -27.68
CA ALA A 44 12.13 -0.19 -27.76
C ALA A 44 11.55 -1.18 -26.73
N ILE A 45 12.33 -2.21 -26.34
CA ILE A 45 11.93 -3.19 -25.31
C ILE A 45 12.27 -2.70 -23.90
N ILE A 46 13.47 -2.16 -23.70
CA ILE A 46 13.98 -1.78 -22.37
C ILE A 46 13.20 -0.57 -21.82
N PHE A 47 12.88 0.44 -22.65
CA PHE A 47 12.16 1.62 -22.17
C PHE A 47 10.79 1.29 -21.52
N PRO A 48 9.87 0.60 -22.21
CA PRO A 48 8.59 0.24 -21.59
C PRO A 48 8.76 -0.62 -20.34
N LEU A 49 9.73 -1.55 -20.32
CA LEU A 49 10.01 -2.40 -19.17
C LEU A 49 10.45 -1.57 -17.96
N VAL A 50 11.40 -0.66 -18.15
CA VAL A 50 11.88 0.24 -17.09
C VAL A 50 10.74 1.11 -16.55
N PHE A 51 9.90 1.66 -17.43
CA PHE A 51 8.74 2.46 -16.99
C PHE A 51 7.72 1.64 -16.20
N CYS A 52 7.44 0.41 -16.61
CA CYS A 52 6.55 -0.50 -15.86
C CYS A 52 7.10 -0.82 -14.47
N ILE A 53 8.39 -1.15 -14.38
CA ILE A 53 9.08 -1.44 -13.12
C ILE A 53 9.05 -0.19 -12.23
N ARG A 54 9.44 0.98 -12.74
CA ARG A 54 9.44 2.24 -12.00
C ARG A 54 8.04 2.60 -11.49
N SER A 55 7.01 2.41 -12.31
CA SER A 55 5.62 2.65 -11.92
C SER A 55 5.16 1.71 -10.79
N ALA A 56 5.58 0.45 -10.82
CA ALA A 56 5.28 -0.52 -9.75
C ALA A 56 5.97 -0.13 -8.44
N PHE A 57 7.25 0.26 -8.50
CA PHE A 57 8.00 0.73 -7.32
C PHE A 57 7.39 1.99 -6.73
N ARG A 58 7.05 3.00 -7.54
CA ARG A 58 6.41 4.23 -7.05
C ARG A 58 5.07 3.97 -6.35
N ARG A 59 4.27 3.02 -6.85
CA ARG A 59 3.01 2.65 -6.17
C ARG A 59 3.26 2.01 -4.81
N ARG A 60 4.25 1.12 -4.72
CA ARG A 60 4.65 0.51 -3.46
C ARG A 60 5.19 1.54 -2.46
N GLU A 61 6.05 2.44 -2.93
CA GLU A 61 6.63 3.50 -2.12
C GLU A 61 5.56 4.42 -1.54
N LYS A 62 4.61 4.88 -2.35
CA LYS A 62 3.46 5.67 -1.89
C LYS A 62 2.59 4.91 -0.88
N ALA A 63 2.36 3.63 -1.08
CA ALA A 63 1.59 2.83 -0.13
C ALA A 63 2.31 2.73 1.22
N LEU A 64 3.64 2.55 1.23
CA LEU A 64 4.44 2.53 2.45
C LEU A 64 4.49 3.90 3.13
N GLU A 65 4.57 4.98 2.37
CA GLU A 65 4.50 6.36 2.88
C GLU A 65 3.18 6.61 3.61
N HIS A 66 2.04 6.29 2.98
CA HIS A 66 0.73 6.45 3.62
C HIS A 66 0.57 5.57 4.87
N LEU A 67 1.09 4.33 4.84
CA LEU A 67 1.07 3.46 6.01
C LEU A 67 1.93 4.02 7.16
N SER A 68 3.11 4.55 6.84
CA SER A 68 3.99 5.19 7.81
C SER A 68 3.33 6.44 8.41
N GLN A 69 2.69 7.25 7.58
CA GLN A 69 1.96 8.45 8.01
C GLN A 69 0.77 8.10 8.91
N PHE A 70 0.01 7.06 8.56
CA PHE A 70 -1.07 6.54 9.40
C PHE A 70 -0.56 6.14 10.80
N ARG A 71 0.51 5.33 10.86
CA ARG A 71 1.13 4.92 12.14
C ARG A 71 1.66 6.10 12.94
N SER A 72 2.28 7.07 12.27
CA SER A 72 2.77 8.29 12.91
C SER A 72 1.63 9.08 13.54
N ASN A 73 0.51 9.23 12.84
CA ASN A 73 -0.67 9.91 13.35
C ASN A 73 -1.26 9.19 14.58
N LEU A 74 -1.37 7.86 14.56
CA LEU A 74 -1.85 7.11 15.73
C LEU A 74 -0.94 7.31 16.94
N ARG A 75 0.38 7.28 16.76
CA ARG A 75 1.36 7.55 17.83
C ARG A 75 1.26 8.99 18.33
N THR A 76 1.05 9.95 17.45
CA THR A 76 0.85 11.34 17.81
C THR A 76 -0.37 11.51 18.71
N ILE A 77 -1.50 10.88 18.36
CA ILE A 77 -2.69 10.88 19.21
C ILE A 77 -2.38 10.27 20.59
N GLU A 78 -1.72 9.12 20.62
CA GLU A 78 -1.36 8.44 21.86
C GLU A 78 -0.46 9.33 22.75
N HIS A 79 0.60 9.94 22.18
CA HIS A 79 1.48 10.83 22.92
C HIS A 79 0.78 12.08 23.40
N TYR A 80 -0.09 12.65 22.56
CA TYR A 80 -0.85 13.84 22.91
C TYR A 80 -1.77 13.59 24.11
N VAL A 81 -2.46 12.45 24.11
CA VAL A 81 -3.34 12.08 25.20
C VAL A 81 -2.59 11.68 26.46
N LYS A 82 -1.41 11.05 26.35
CA LYS A 82 -0.50 10.80 27.51
C LYS A 82 -0.03 12.08 28.20
N MET A 83 0.01 13.20 27.49
CA MET A 83 0.35 14.51 28.05
C MET A 83 -0.85 15.20 28.72
N SER A 84 -2.05 14.66 28.59
CA SER A 84 -3.29 15.21 29.16
C SER A 84 -3.46 14.82 30.63
N LYS A 85 -4.56 15.25 31.22
CA LYS A 85 -4.93 14.92 32.61
C LYS A 85 -5.82 13.65 32.70
N LEU A 86 -5.88 12.86 31.64
CA LEU A 86 -6.68 11.64 31.67
C LEU A 86 -6.17 10.66 32.74
N THR A 87 -7.10 9.94 33.32
CA THR A 87 -6.82 8.84 34.23
C THR A 87 -6.15 7.67 33.50
N ASP A 88 -5.30 6.91 34.17
CA ASP A 88 -4.58 5.75 33.60
C ASP A 88 -5.53 4.72 32.96
N ASP A 89 -6.72 4.51 33.52
CA ASP A 89 -7.73 3.61 32.97
C ASP A 89 -8.20 4.09 31.57
N LYS A 90 -8.51 5.39 31.44
CA LYS A 90 -8.90 5.99 30.14
C LYS A 90 -7.76 5.96 29.13
N LEU A 91 -6.51 6.13 29.58
CA LEU A 91 -5.34 6.00 28.72
C LEU A 91 -5.19 4.57 28.17
N ASN A 92 -5.41 3.57 29.01
CA ASN A 92 -5.38 2.16 28.62
C ASN A 92 -6.52 1.83 27.63
N ASP A 93 -7.71 2.38 27.82
CA ASP A 93 -8.84 2.18 26.91
C ASP A 93 -8.54 2.80 25.53
N LEU A 94 -8.01 4.02 25.49
CA LEU A 94 -7.60 4.63 24.23
C LEU A 94 -6.51 3.80 23.54
N SER A 95 -5.48 3.36 24.26
CA SER A 95 -4.42 2.53 23.70
C SER A 95 -4.97 1.24 23.08
N ARG A 96 -5.95 0.60 23.72
CA ARG A 96 -6.64 -0.58 23.18
C ARG A 96 -7.39 -0.26 21.88
N LEU A 97 -8.10 0.88 21.82
CA LEU A 97 -8.82 1.32 20.61
C LEU A 97 -7.84 1.58 19.45
N LEU A 98 -6.71 2.24 19.71
CA LEU A 98 -5.69 2.52 18.70
C LEU A 98 -5.04 1.25 18.17
N ILE A 99 -4.68 0.30 19.06
CA ILE A 99 -4.13 -1.01 18.67
C ILE A 99 -5.14 -1.80 17.85
N LYS A 100 -6.41 -1.81 18.26
CA LYS A 100 -7.50 -2.46 17.52
C LYS A 100 -7.65 -1.87 16.12
N LEU A 101 -7.65 -0.54 16.00
CA LEU A 101 -7.73 0.17 14.72
C LEU A 101 -6.54 -0.18 13.81
N GLU A 102 -5.31 -0.13 14.33
CA GLU A 102 -4.11 -0.51 13.55
C GLU A 102 -4.17 -1.97 13.09
N SER A 103 -4.50 -2.89 13.98
CA SER A 103 -4.60 -4.32 13.68
C SER A 103 -5.66 -4.62 12.61
N ASP A 104 -6.85 -4.01 12.73
CA ASP A 104 -7.93 -4.22 11.78
C ASP A 104 -7.59 -3.59 10.42
N PHE A 105 -6.94 -2.42 10.39
CA PHE A 105 -6.45 -1.80 9.17
C PHE A 105 -5.45 -2.70 8.43
N LEU A 106 -4.44 -3.23 9.13
CA LEU A 106 -3.45 -4.13 8.55
C LEU A 106 -4.08 -5.43 8.03
N LYS A 107 -5.08 -5.98 8.74
CA LYS A 107 -5.83 -7.16 8.29
C LYS A 107 -6.63 -6.87 7.02
N GLU A 108 -7.28 -5.71 6.93
CA GLU A 108 -8.02 -5.33 5.71
C GLU A 108 -7.10 -5.13 4.51
N LEU A 109 -5.93 -4.50 4.69
CA LEU A 109 -4.95 -4.33 3.61
C LEU A 109 -4.42 -5.66 3.05
N SER A 110 -4.47 -6.74 3.82
CA SER A 110 -4.03 -8.08 3.37
C SER A 110 -5.08 -8.83 2.54
N LYS A 111 -6.31 -8.32 2.48
CA LYS A 111 -7.41 -8.95 1.75
C LYS A 111 -7.40 -8.56 0.27
N PRO A 112 -7.84 -9.45 -0.63
CA PRO A 112 -7.96 -9.13 -2.06
C PRO A 112 -9.05 -8.09 -2.37
N LYS A 113 -10.05 -7.98 -1.50
CA LYS A 113 -11.10 -6.97 -1.55
C LYS A 113 -11.18 -6.28 -0.20
N ILE A 114 -10.90 -4.99 -0.18
CA ILE A 114 -10.86 -4.16 1.02
C ILE A 114 -12.28 -3.71 1.37
N ASP A 115 -12.70 -3.91 2.63
CA ASP A 115 -13.92 -3.32 3.19
C ASP A 115 -13.55 -2.30 4.28
N LEU A 116 -13.74 -1.03 3.97
CA LEU A 116 -13.38 0.07 4.87
C LEU A 116 -14.41 0.32 5.97
N LYS A 117 -15.62 -0.22 5.90
CA LYS A 117 -16.70 0.04 6.86
C LYS A 117 -16.30 -0.26 8.31
N LYS A 118 -15.55 -1.34 8.51
CA LYS A 118 -15.06 -1.72 9.84
C LYS A 118 -14.01 -0.73 10.37
N ILE A 119 -13.17 -0.21 9.48
CA ILE A 119 -12.13 0.77 9.80
C ILE A 119 -12.78 2.11 10.13
N ASP A 120 -13.77 2.52 9.34
CA ASP A 120 -14.54 3.73 9.58
C ASP A 120 -15.22 3.67 10.96
N PHE A 121 -15.84 2.52 11.30
CA PHE A 121 -16.45 2.32 12.61
C PHE A 121 -15.44 2.43 13.76
N ASN A 122 -14.28 1.76 13.66
CA ASN A 122 -13.24 1.85 14.69
C ASN A 122 -12.66 3.28 14.79
N THR A 123 -12.55 4.00 13.68
CA THR A 123 -12.12 5.41 13.67
C THR A 123 -13.13 6.30 14.38
N GLU A 124 -14.42 6.05 14.15
CA GLU A 124 -15.49 6.78 14.82
C GLU A 124 -15.51 6.49 16.34
N GLU A 125 -15.21 5.25 16.77
CA GLU A 125 -15.05 4.92 18.20
C GLU A 125 -13.94 5.76 18.85
N VAL A 126 -12.77 5.86 18.18
CA VAL A 126 -11.65 6.69 18.66
C VAL A 126 -12.06 8.17 18.73
N PHE A 127 -12.70 8.67 17.68
CA PHE A 127 -13.16 10.07 17.64
C PHE A 127 -14.18 10.37 18.74
N ARG A 128 -15.13 9.48 18.98
CA ARG A 128 -16.12 9.59 20.05
C ARG A 128 -15.46 9.62 21.43
N PHE A 129 -14.47 8.76 21.64
CA PHE A 129 -13.69 8.75 22.88
C PHE A 129 -12.98 10.09 23.12
N LEU A 130 -12.31 10.62 22.09
CA LEU A 130 -11.61 11.91 22.18
C LEU A 130 -12.56 13.06 22.47
N LYS A 131 -13.72 13.08 21.80
CA LYS A 131 -14.75 14.10 22.00
C LYS A 131 -15.35 14.06 23.41
N THR A 132 -15.62 12.86 23.93
CA THR A 132 -16.19 12.69 25.28
C THR A 132 -15.22 13.15 26.37
N ASN A 133 -13.91 13.06 26.13
CA ASN A 133 -12.88 13.45 27.11
C ASN A 133 -12.15 14.76 26.74
N GLU A 134 -12.72 15.57 25.84
CA GLU A 134 -12.09 16.77 25.28
C GLU A 134 -11.62 17.75 26.35
N GLU A 135 -12.43 17.99 27.39
CA GLU A 135 -12.08 18.91 28.49
C GLU A 135 -10.87 18.46 29.29
N GLU A 136 -10.74 17.15 29.55
CA GLU A 136 -9.60 16.58 30.28
C GLU A 136 -8.34 16.57 29.39
N ILE A 137 -8.50 16.38 28.08
CA ILE A 137 -7.40 16.40 27.11
C ILE A 137 -6.89 17.84 26.91
N SER A 138 -7.75 18.79 26.64
CA SER A 138 -7.36 20.18 26.37
C SER A 138 -6.83 20.89 27.61
N GLY A 139 -7.42 20.62 28.78
CA GLY A 139 -6.99 21.20 30.07
C GLY A 139 -5.57 20.78 30.46
N GLY A 140 -5.15 19.55 30.11
CA GLY A 140 -3.79 19.05 30.41
C GLY A 140 -2.68 19.72 29.59
N ILE A 141 -2.99 20.14 28.37
CA ILE A 141 -2.02 20.77 27.48
C ILE A 141 -1.80 22.22 27.80
N ARG A 142 -2.85 22.96 28.15
CA ARG A 142 -2.74 24.38 28.57
C ARG A 142 -1.87 24.54 29.82
N GLN A 143 -1.86 23.58 30.75
CA GLN A 143 -1.04 23.66 31.97
C GLN A 143 0.42 23.32 31.76
N LYS A 144 0.80 22.59 30.69
CA LYS A 144 2.21 22.27 30.42
C LYS A 144 2.88 23.28 29.47
N ALA A 145 2.10 24.21 28.89
CA ALA A 145 2.58 25.28 28.01
C ALA A 145 2.90 26.60 28.75
N ILE A 146 2.70 26.63 30.09
CA ILE A 146 3.09 27.71 31.00
C ILE A 146 4.28 27.24 31.85
#